data_1fd50882efe2954f2c9ce0a7f0bed253
#
_entry.id   1fd50882efe2954f2c9ce0a7f0bed253
#
_cell.length_a   1.000
_cell.length_b   1.000
_cell.length_c   1.000
_cell.angle_alpha   90.00
_cell.angle_beta   90.00
_cell.angle_gamma   90.00
#
_symmetry.space_group_name_H-M   'P 1'
#
loop_
_entity.id
_entity.type
_entity.pdbx_description
1 polymer ?
#
loop_
_entity_poly.entity_id
_entity_poly.type
_entity_poly.pdbx_seq_one_letter_code
_entity_poly.pdbx_strand_id
1 'polypeptide(L)'
;MGVLENKARARLFYKYLSKVYDRVNPFIWNEEMRDEALEMLDIQQGDSVLDVGCGTGFGTEGLLRYTDDVHGLDQSIHQMQKAWEKFGKNDQVRFYRGDAERLPFADDSFDVIWSSGSIEYWPNPVTALEEFRRVVKPGNKVLVVGPDYPKTGVFQKLADAIMLFYDEEEADRMFEDAGFVDIEHHILQRQPGSPRAIVTIARAPADE
;
A
#
# COMPACT_ATOMS: atom_id res chain seq x y z
N MET A 1 11.17 -1.70 -20.66
CA MET A 1 11.95 -1.18 -19.53
C MET A 1 11.32 0.13 -19.08
N GLY A 2 10.48 0.05 -18.04
CA GLY A 2 9.79 1.21 -17.50
C GLY A 2 10.73 2.16 -16.74
N VAL A 3 10.35 3.42 -16.64
CA VAL A 3 11.11 4.45 -15.91
C VAL A 3 11.32 4.08 -14.44
N LEU A 4 10.54 3.15 -13.93
CA LEU A 4 10.50 2.76 -12.51
C LEU A 4 11.32 1.51 -12.14
N GLU A 5 11.95 0.85 -13.11
CA GLU A 5 12.86 -0.30 -12.84
C GLU A 5 14.15 0.09 -12.11
N ASN A 6 14.33 1.36 -11.77
CA ASN A 6 15.50 1.85 -11.06
C ASN A 6 15.07 2.69 -9.86
N LYS A 7 15.33 2.19 -8.64
CA LYS A 7 15.03 2.88 -7.36
C LYS A 7 15.48 4.33 -7.29
N ALA A 8 16.62 4.68 -7.90
CA ALA A 8 17.12 6.05 -7.91
C ALA A 8 16.24 6.95 -8.81
N ARG A 9 15.76 6.43 -9.93
CA ARG A 9 14.83 7.14 -10.83
C ARG A 9 13.43 7.22 -10.22
N ALA A 10 12.95 6.16 -9.58
CA ALA A 10 11.70 6.16 -8.85
C ALA A 10 11.68 7.24 -7.76
N ARG A 11 12.77 7.37 -6.97
CA ARG A 11 12.92 8.43 -5.96
C ARG A 11 12.95 9.84 -6.55
N LEU A 12 13.61 10.02 -7.70
CA LEU A 12 13.69 11.32 -8.37
C LEU A 12 12.36 11.71 -8.99
N PHE A 13 11.67 10.76 -9.61
CA PHE A 13 10.34 10.91 -10.19
C PHE A 13 9.32 11.24 -9.10
N TYR A 14 9.34 10.50 -7.98
CA TYR A 14 8.50 10.74 -6.82
C TYR A 14 8.71 12.15 -6.23
N LYS A 15 9.96 12.59 -6.14
CA LYS A 15 10.30 13.94 -5.63
C LYS A 15 9.67 15.07 -6.47
N TYR A 16 9.52 14.88 -7.77
CA TYR A 16 8.93 15.89 -8.67
C TYR A 16 7.44 15.67 -8.89
N LEU A 17 6.99 14.42 -8.93
CA LEU A 17 5.57 14.09 -9.14
C LEU A 17 4.76 14.15 -7.85
N SER A 18 5.35 14.00 -6.68
CA SER A 18 4.63 14.07 -5.40
C SER A 18 3.82 15.36 -5.26
N LYS A 19 4.31 16.47 -5.83
CA LYS A 19 3.59 17.75 -5.83
C LYS A 19 2.35 17.76 -6.73
N VAL A 20 2.35 16.95 -7.79
CA VAL A 20 1.22 16.79 -8.71
C VAL A 20 0.32 15.67 -8.21
N TYR A 21 0.89 14.60 -7.71
CA TYR A 21 0.21 13.43 -7.16
C TYR A 21 -0.65 13.80 -5.95
N ASP A 22 -0.14 14.58 -5.00
CA ASP A 22 -0.91 15.10 -3.86
C ASP A 22 -2.17 15.90 -4.28
N ARG A 23 -2.19 16.41 -5.52
CA ARG A 23 -3.36 17.10 -6.09
C ARG A 23 -4.33 16.17 -6.83
N VAL A 24 -3.84 15.08 -7.38
CA VAL A 24 -4.62 14.16 -8.22
C VAL A 24 -5.10 12.95 -7.43
N ASN A 25 -4.33 12.52 -6.44
CA ASN A 25 -4.62 11.35 -5.63
C ASN A 25 -6.00 11.39 -4.93
N PRO A 26 -6.48 12.52 -4.36
CA PRO A 26 -7.82 12.60 -3.78
C PRO A 26 -8.97 12.35 -4.78
N PHE A 27 -8.70 12.43 -6.09
CA PHE A 27 -9.67 12.10 -7.13
C PHE A 27 -9.69 10.62 -7.48
N ILE A 28 -8.60 9.89 -7.19
CA ILE A 28 -8.45 8.46 -7.48
C ILE A 28 -8.79 7.63 -6.25
N TRP A 29 -8.31 8.04 -5.07
CA TRP A 29 -8.43 7.33 -3.81
C TRP A 29 -8.85 8.31 -2.70
N ASN A 30 -10.04 8.14 -2.15
CA ASN A 30 -10.63 9.01 -1.15
C ASN A 30 -10.90 8.28 0.18
N GLU A 31 -11.35 9.03 1.18
CA GLU A 31 -11.63 8.49 2.52
C GLU A 31 -12.70 7.39 2.52
N GLU A 32 -13.77 7.54 1.71
CA GLU A 32 -14.82 6.51 1.61
C GLU A 32 -14.28 5.18 1.10
N MET A 33 -13.46 5.21 0.04
CA MET A 33 -12.84 4.00 -0.52
C MET A 33 -11.81 3.40 0.46
N ARG A 34 -11.03 4.25 1.17
CA ARG A 34 -10.12 3.80 2.23
C ARG A 34 -10.90 3.06 3.31
N ASP A 35 -11.97 3.67 3.79
CA ASP A 35 -12.76 3.16 4.89
C ASP A 35 -13.44 1.85 4.51
N GLU A 36 -14.00 1.76 3.29
CA GLU A 36 -14.54 0.51 2.71
C GLU A 36 -13.48 -0.60 2.65
N ALA A 37 -12.25 -0.28 2.22
CA ALA A 37 -11.17 -1.26 2.19
C ALA A 37 -10.69 -1.68 3.59
N LEU A 38 -10.68 -0.77 4.56
CA LEU A 38 -10.30 -1.08 5.95
C LEU A 38 -11.31 -2.04 6.61
N GLU A 39 -12.61 -1.93 6.30
CA GLU A 39 -13.65 -2.84 6.80
C GLU A 39 -13.42 -4.30 6.37
N MET A 40 -12.71 -4.53 5.25
CA MET A 40 -12.41 -5.89 4.75
C MET A 40 -11.33 -6.62 5.57
N LEU A 41 -10.59 -5.90 6.43
CA LEU A 41 -9.46 -6.46 7.18
C LEU A 41 -9.83 -7.09 8.52
N ASP A 42 -11.02 -6.80 9.06
CA ASP A 42 -11.46 -7.27 10.37
C ASP A 42 -10.48 -6.91 11.52
N ILE A 43 -9.87 -5.73 11.47
CA ILE A 43 -8.89 -5.27 12.47
C ILE A 43 -9.54 -5.20 13.85
N GLN A 44 -8.87 -5.79 14.84
CA GLN A 44 -9.32 -5.78 16.23
C GLN A 44 -8.58 -4.73 17.05
N GLN A 45 -9.24 -4.27 18.13
CA GLN A 45 -8.58 -3.39 19.09
C GLN A 45 -7.35 -4.09 19.70
N GLY A 46 -6.19 -3.44 19.59
CA GLY A 46 -4.92 -4.00 20.08
C GLY A 46 -4.12 -4.79 19.04
N ASP A 47 -4.64 -4.97 17.83
CA ASP A 47 -3.84 -5.50 16.72
C ASP A 47 -2.70 -4.54 16.40
N SER A 48 -1.50 -5.06 16.20
CA SER A 48 -0.36 -4.30 15.68
C SER A 48 -0.44 -4.23 14.17
N VAL A 49 -0.61 -3.02 13.62
CA VAL A 49 -0.83 -2.81 12.18
C VAL A 49 0.31 -2.03 11.55
N LEU A 50 0.84 -2.54 10.43
CA LEU A 50 1.86 -1.86 9.62
C LEU A 50 1.24 -1.18 8.39
N ASP A 51 1.39 0.15 8.30
CA ASP A 51 1.03 0.97 7.13
C ASP A 51 2.28 1.19 6.27
N VAL A 52 2.44 0.38 5.21
CA VAL A 52 3.60 0.45 4.30
C VAL A 52 3.36 1.43 3.17
N GLY A 53 4.28 2.39 3.03
CA GLY A 53 4.09 3.53 2.15
C GLY A 53 3.10 4.53 2.75
N CYS A 54 3.18 4.75 4.06
CA CYS A 54 2.22 5.57 4.83
C CYS A 54 2.12 7.03 4.34
N GLY A 55 3.10 7.51 3.61
CA GLY A 55 3.12 8.84 3.01
C GLY A 55 2.88 9.96 4.03
N THR A 56 1.80 10.69 3.85
CA THR A 56 1.37 11.77 4.76
C THR A 56 0.46 11.29 5.89
N GLY A 57 0.29 9.98 6.05
CA GLY A 57 -0.52 9.36 7.10
C GLY A 57 -2.01 9.20 6.74
N PHE A 58 -2.35 9.09 5.46
CA PHE A 58 -3.74 8.89 5.03
C PHE A 58 -4.30 7.53 5.46
N GLY A 59 -3.54 6.44 5.25
CA GLY A 59 -3.87 5.11 5.77
C GLY A 59 -3.86 5.07 7.28
N THR A 60 -2.78 5.60 7.89
CA THR A 60 -2.59 5.72 9.34
C THR A 60 -3.80 6.35 10.05
N GLU A 61 -4.39 7.43 9.49
CA GLU A 61 -5.58 8.09 10.04
C GLU A 61 -6.80 7.17 10.09
N GLY A 62 -6.98 6.37 9.04
CA GLY A 62 -8.07 5.38 9.00
C GLY A 62 -7.86 4.24 9.99
N LEU A 63 -6.64 3.69 10.05
CA LEU A 63 -6.26 2.58 10.92
C LEU A 63 -6.45 2.90 12.41
N LEU A 64 -6.15 4.13 12.82
CA LEU A 64 -6.33 4.60 14.21
C LEU A 64 -7.77 4.55 14.73
N ARG A 65 -8.75 4.30 13.89
CA ARG A 65 -10.15 4.09 14.31
C ARG A 65 -10.43 2.65 14.74
N TYR A 66 -9.54 1.72 14.40
CA TYR A 66 -9.68 0.29 14.66
C TYR A 66 -8.73 -0.22 15.75
N THR A 67 -7.51 0.33 15.80
CA THR A 67 -6.47 -0.12 16.73
C THR A 67 -5.70 1.05 17.33
N ASP A 68 -5.01 0.81 18.44
CA ASP A 68 -4.15 1.75 19.14
C ASP A 68 -2.64 1.44 18.97
N ASP A 69 -2.27 0.54 18.05
CA ASP A 69 -0.87 0.20 17.74
C ASP A 69 -0.62 0.24 16.22
N VAL A 70 -0.36 1.44 15.69
CA VAL A 70 -0.13 1.66 14.26
C VAL A 70 1.33 2.02 14.00
N HIS A 71 1.95 1.32 13.06
CA HIS A 71 3.31 1.54 12.60
C HIS A 71 3.32 2.01 11.15
N GLY A 72 3.72 3.24 10.90
CA GLY A 72 3.84 3.79 9.54
C GLY A 72 5.27 3.68 9.02
N LEU A 73 5.45 3.16 7.81
CA LEU A 73 6.76 3.10 7.15
C LEU A 73 6.71 3.78 5.79
N ASP A 74 7.68 4.65 5.51
CA ASP A 74 7.86 5.28 4.20
C ASP A 74 9.34 5.55 3.90
N GLN A 75 9.72 5.53 2.62
CA GLN A 75 11.08 5.89 2.21
C GLN A 75 11.30 7.41 2.11
N SER A 76 10.22 8.17 1.92
CA SER A 76 10.25 9.62 1.69
C SER A 76 10.21 10.41 2.98
N ILE A 77 11.34 11.01 3.35
CA ILE A 77 11.42 11.87 4.54
C ILE A 77 10.45 13.05 4.47
N HIS A 78 10.14 13.57 3.27
CA HIS A 78 9.23 14.71 3.11
C HIS A 78 7.77 14.33 3.38
N GLN A 79 7.36 13.12 3.00
CA GLN A 79 6.02 12.62 3.28
C GLN A 79 5.89 12.32 4.77
N MET A 80 6.87 11.63 5.34
CA MET A 80 6.90 11.32 6.77
C MET A 80 6.87 12.55 7.67
N GLN A 81 7.52 13.66 7.26
CA GLN A 81 7.45 14.91 8.01
C GLN A 81 6.01 15.39 8.19
N LYS A 82 5.20 15.33 7.12
CA LYS A 82 3.77 15.68 7.18
C LYS A 82 2.96 14.72 8.07
N ALA A 83 3.24 13.41 7.99
CA ALA A 83 2.62 12.43 8.88
C ALA A 83 3.00 12.70 10.33
N TRP A 84 4.25 13.02 10.59
CA TRP A 84 4.76 13.33 11.93
C TRP A 84 4.16 14.62 12.50
N GLU A 85 3.92 15.65 11.68
CA GLU A 85 3.23 16.87 12.07
C GLU A 85 1.80 16.59 12.54
N LYS A 86 1.11 15.61 11.90
CA LYS A 86 -0.25 15.20 12.25
C LYS A 86 -0.30 14.30 13.49
N PHE A 87 0.56 13.29 13.55
CA PHE A 87 0.45 12.17 14.49
C PHE A 87 1.62 12.02 15.45
N GLY A 88 2.70 12.82 15.33
CA GLY A 88 3.92 12.64 16.11
C GLY A 88 3.80 12.87 17.64
N LYS A 89 2.62 13.32 18.10
CA LYS A 89 2.27 13.42 19.52
C LYS A 89 1.29 12.33 19.97
N ASN A 90 0.90 11.43 19.07
CA ASN A 90 0.00 10.33 19.37
C ASN A 90 0.84 9.09 19.73
N ASP A 91 0.76 8.63 20.96
CA ASP A 91 1.52 7.48 21.47
C ASP A 91 1.09 6.14 20.82
N GLN A 92 -0.03 6.13 20.08
CA GLN A 92 -0.57 4.98 19.35
C GLN A 92 0.10 4.81 17.97
N VAL A 93 0.95 5.75 17.55
CA VAL A 93 1.60 5.72 16.23
C VAL A 93 3.11 5.79 16.35
N ARG A 94 3.79 4.94 15.58
CA ARG A 94 5.25 4.96 15.41
C ARG A 94 5.59 5.06 13.94
N PHE A 95 6.51 5.94 13.57
CA PHE A 95 6.95 6.11 12.19
C PHE A 95 8.39 5.65 11.98
N TYR A 96 8.60 4.91 10.89
CA TYR A 96 9.89 4.35 10.50
C TYR A 96 10.23 4.77 9.07
N ARG A 97 11.46 5.21 8.85
CA ARG A 97 11.96 5.40 7.50
C ARG A 97 12.55 4.11 6.97
N GLY A 98 11.96 3.55 5.92
CA GLY A 98 12.38 2.26 5.37
C GLY A 98 11.99 2.08 3.91
N ASP A 99 12.36 0.91 3.41
CA ASP A 99 12.08 0.42 2.06
C ASP A 99 11.14 -0.78 2.18
N ALA A 100 10.04 -0.81 1.41
CA ALA A 100 9.09 -1.91 1.40
C ALA A 100 9.74 -3.25 1.01
N GLU A 101 10.77 -3.20 0.16
CA GLU A 101 11.53 -4.40 -0.24
C GLU A 101 12.56 -4.87 0.81
N ARG A 102 12.65 -4.18 1.96
CA ARG A 102 13.51 -4.54 3.09
C ARG A 102 12.99 -3.91 4.37
N LEU A 103 12.01 -4.53 4.98
CA LEU A 103 11.36 -4.04 6.18
C LEU A 103 12.26 -4.20 7.42
N PRO A 104 12.41 -3.15 8.25
CA PRO A 104 13.29 -3.19 9.43
C PRO A 104 12.61 -3.83 10.66
N PHE A 105 11.81 -4.87 10.45
CA PHE A 105 11.05 -5.56 11.49
C PHE A 105 11.43 -7.04 11.55
N ALA A 106 11.23 -7.66 12.70
CA ALA A 106 11.38 -9.11 12.86
C ALA A 106 10.23 -9.85 12.13
N ASP A 107 10.42 -11.15 11.92
CA ASP A 107 9.37 -12.02 11.42
C ASP A 107 8.18 -12.01 12.38
N ASP A 108 6.97 -12.21 11.87
CA ASP A 108 5.72 -12.37 12.62
C ASP A 108 5.41 -11.23 13.59
N SER A 109 5.78 -9.99 13.22
CA SER A 109 5.66 -8.81 14.09
C SER A 109 4.27 -8.17 14.07
N PHE A 110 3.50 -8.34 13.00
CA PHE A 110 2.25 -7.60 12.79
C PHE A 110 1.05 -8.52 12.61
N ASP A 111 -0.09 -8.08 13.15
CA ASP A 111 -1.37 -8.75 12.98
C ASP A 111 -1.98 -8.43 11.60
N VAL A 112 -1.76 -7.23 11.10
CA VAL A 112 -2.27 -6.79 9.79
C VAL A 112 -1.22 -5.93 9.09
N ILE A 113 -1.13 -6.08 7.74
CA ILE A 113 -0.40 -5.15 6.90
C ILE A 113 -1.38 -4.46 5.96
N TRP A 114 -1.27 -3.15 5.93
CA TRP A 114 -1.96 -2.25 5.02
C TRP A 114 -0.97 -1.54 4.12
N SER A 115 -1.28 -1.40 2.84
CA SER A 115 -0.55 -0.52 1.93
C SER A 115 -1.49 0.06 0.89
N SER A 116 -1.52 1.37 0.73
CA SER A 116 -2.36 2.02 -0.27
C SER A 116 -1.61 3.08 -1.06
N GLY A 117 -1.73 3.02 -2.40
CA GLY A 117 -1.12 3.99 -3.31
C GLY A 117 0.41 4.01 -3.23
N SER A 118 1.04 2.86 -3.04
CA SER A 118 2.49 2.73 -2.94
C SER A 118 3.09 1.63 -3.82
N ILE A 119 2.33 0.58 -4.16
CA ILE A 119 2.80 -0.56 -4.97
C ILE A 119 3.31 -0.12 -6.34
N GLU A 120 2.70 0.89 -6.94
CA GLU A 120 3.11 1.47 -8.22
C GLU A 120 4.52 2.08 -8.21
N TYR A 121 5.13 2.20 -7.02
CA TYR A 121 6.48 2.74 -6.85
C TYR A 121 7.51 1.68 -6.43
N TRP A 122 7.12 0.41 -6.32
CA TRP A 122 8.04 -0.67 -5.96
C TRP A 122 8.71 -1.26 -7.20
N PRO A 123 10.05 -1.15 -7.34
CA PRO A 123 10.75 -1.76 -8.47
C PRO A 123 10.62 -3.29 -8.55
N ASN A 124 10.48 -3.94 -7.38
CA ASN A 124 10.33 -5.38 -7.26
C ASN A 124 9.15 -5.70 -6.33
N PRO A 125 7.90 -5.63 -6.83
CA PRO A 125 6.71 -5.82 -5.99
C PRO A 125 6.66 -7.19 -5.31
N VAL A 126 7.11 -8.27 -5.96
CA VAL A 126 7.18 -9.59 -5.34
C VAL A 126 8.12 -9.59 -4.12
N THR A 127 9.29 -8.93 -4.22
CA THR A 127 10.20 -8.82 -3.06
C THR A 127 9.59 -8.03 -1.91
N ALA A 128 8.82 -6.97 -2.20
CA ALA A 128 8.10 -6.25 -1.16
C ALA A 128 7.00 -7.12 -0.51
N LEU A 129 6.28 -7.90 -1.31
CA LEU A 129 5.26 -8.83 -0.80
C LEU A 129 5.89 -10.00 -0.01
N GLU A 130 7.07 -10.50 -0.40
CA GLU A 130 7.83 -11.47 0.40
C GLU A 130 8.19 -10.91 1.79
N GLU A 131 8.58 -9.63 1.86
CA GLU A 131 8.83 -8.96 3.14
C GLU A 131 7.53 -8.77 3.95
N PHE A 132 6.39 -8.48 3.29
CA PHE A 132 5.09 -8.45 3.97
C PHE A 132 4.76 -9.81 4.57
N ARG A 133 4.91 -10.90 3.77
CA ARG A 133 4.68 -12.25 4.25
C ARG A 133 5.59 -12.63 5.41
N ARG A 134 6.84 -12.17 5.42
CA ARG A 134 7.79 -12.42 6.50
C ARG A 134 7.38 -11.74 7.81
N VAL A 135 6.88 -10.49 7.74
CA VAL A 135 6.62 -9.70 8.96
C VAL A 135 5.17 -9.79 9.45
N VAL A 136 4.23 -10.26 8.63
CA VAL A 136 2.87 -10.55 9.09
C VAL A 136 2.83 -11.92 9.77
N LYS A 137 2.08 -12.05 10.85
CA LYS A 137 1.90 -13.32 11.56
C LYS A 137 1.22 -14.36 10.66
N PRO A 138 1.58 -15.66 10.81
CA PRO A 138 0.94 -16.76 10.05
C PRO A 138 -0.58 -16.74 10.15
N GLY A 139 -1.27 -17.00 9.03
CA GLY A 139 -2.74 -16.98 8.93
C GLY A 139 -3.36 -15.59 8.85
N ASN A 140 -2.60 -14.53 9.03
CA ASN A 140 -3.10 -13.17 9.08
C ASN A 140 -3.12 -12.49 7.70
N LYS A 141 -3.89 -11.40 7.60
CA LYS A 141 -4.19 -10.72 6.34
C LYS A 141 -3.20 -9.62 6.00
N VAL A 142 -2.97 -9.47 4.71
CA VAL A 142 -2.39 -8.26 4.11
C VAL A 142 -3.37 -7.67 3.12
N LEU A 143 -3.38 -6.33 2.99
CA LEU A 143 -4.19 -5.63 2.00
C LEU A 143 -3.32 -4.61 1.26
N VAL A 144 -3.35 -4.67 -0.05
CA VAL A 144 -2.64 -3.73 -0.93
C VAL A 144 -3.62 -3.09 -1.88
N VAL A 145 -3.58 -1.76 -1.95
CA VAL A 145 -4.39 -0.97 -2.88
C VAL A 145 -3.48 -0.32 -3.89
N GLY A 146 -3.81 -0.51 -5.15
CA GLY A 146 -3.15 0.17 -6.25
C GLY A 146 -4.11 0.61 -7.35
N PRO A 147 -3.62 1.33 -8.36
CA PRO A 147 -4.45 1.76 -9.47
C PRO A 147 -4.78 0.57 -10.38
N ASP A 148 -6.08 0.37 -10.65
CA ASP A 148 -6.53 -0.62 -11.63
C ASP A 148 -6.14 -0.17 -13.05
N TYR A 149 -5.67 -1.13 -13.86
CA TYR A 149 -5.18 -0.87 -15.21
C TYR A 149 -6.30 -0.30 -16.10
N PRO A 150 -6.09 0.87 -16.74
CA PRO A 150 -7.13 1.47 -17.58
C PRO A 150 -7.32 0.64 -18.86
N LYS A 151 -8.47 -0.01 -18.99
CA LYS A 151 -8.80 -0.92 -20.12
C LYS A 151 -9.07 -0.20 -21.44
N THR A 152 -9.04 1.15 -21.50
CA THR A 152 -9.34 1.92 -22.73
C THR A 152 -8.57 3.24 -22.83
N GLY A 153 -8.11 3.59 -24.05
CA GLY A 153 -7.83 4.94 -24.54
C GLY A 153 -6.39 5.44 -24.43
N VAL A 154 -6.25 6.75 -24.59
CA VAL A 154 -4.96 7.49 -24.58
C VAL A 154 -4.25 7.38 -23.23
N PHE A 155 -5.00 7.21 -22.14
CA PHE A 155 -4.48 7.00 -20.80
C PHE A 155 -3.70 5.68 -20.65
N GLN A 156 -4.02 4.65 -21.42
CA GLN A 156 -3.30 3.39 -21.41
C GLN A 156 -1.83 3.57 -21.82
N LYS A 157 -1.56 4.30 -22.92
CA LYS A 157 -0.19 4.56 -23.39
C LYS A 157 0.63 5.43 -22.43
N LEU A 158 -0.04 6.31 -21.68
CA LEU A 158 0.60 7.13 -20.66
C LEU A 158 0.85 6.31 -19.39
N ALA A 159 -0.07 5.43 -19.04
CA ALA A 159 0.06 4.48 -17.94
C ALA A 159 1.27 3.55 -18.14
N ASP A 160 1.39 2.92 -19.31
CA ASP A 160 2.51 2.05 -19.68
C ASP A 160 3.89 2.74 -19.62
N ALA A 161 3.90 4.07 -19.71
CA ALA A 161 5.14 4.85 -19.72
C ALA A 161 5.55 5.38 -18.33
N ILE A 162 4.63 5.45 -17.36
CA ILE A 162 4.83 6.27 -16.15
C ILE A 162 4.56 5.53 -14.85
N MET A 163 3.64 4.57 -14.79
CA MET A 163 3.20 3.91 -13.56
C MET A 163 3.05 2.40 -13.76
N LEU A 164 3.34 1.64 -12.71
CA LEU A 164 2.95 0.23 -12.66
C LEU A 164 1.45 0.18 -12.32
N PHE A 165 0.66 -0.08 -13.35
CA PHE A 165 -0.71 -0.53 -13.18
C PHE A 165 -0.70 -2.06 -13.23
N TYR A 166 -1.61 -2.69 -12.53
CA TYR A 166 -1.78 -4.13 -12.61
C TYR A 166 -3.27 -4.48 -12.61
N ASP A 167 -3.59 -5.61 -13.19
CA ASP A 167 -4.92 -6.19 -13.15
C ASP A 167 -4.97 -7.34 -12.13
N GLU A 168 -6.14 -7.95 -11.99
CA GLU A 168 -6.35 -9.06 -11.05
C GLU A 168 -5.40 -10.24 -11.34
N GLU A 169 -5.17 -10.58 -12.63
CA GLU A 169 -4.30 -11.69 -13.02
C GLU A 169 -2.81 -11.42 -12.68
N GLU A 170 -2.36 -10.18 -12.83
CA GLU A 170 -1.01 -9.78 -12.42
C GLU A 170 -0.89 -9.73 -10.90
N ALA A 171 -1.93 -9.29 -10.20
CA ALA A 171 -1.97 -9.31 -8.74
C ALA A 171 -1.88 -10.75 -8.22
N ASP A 172 -2.71 -11.67 -8.73
CA ASP A 172 -2.64 -13.10 -8.37
C ASP A 172 -1.21 -13.62 -8.47
N ARG A 173 -0.57 -13.44 -9.63
CA ARG A 173 0.80 -13.91 -9.83
C ARG A 173 1.80 -13.32 -8.83
N MET A 174 1.71 -12.02 -8.55
CA MET A 174 2.64 -11.37 -7.61
C MET A 174 2.47 -11.91 -6.19
N PHE A 175 1.23 -12.12 -5.74
CA PHE A 175 0.94 -12.62 -4.41
C PHE A 175 1.23 -14.12 -4.27
N GLU A 176 0.91 -14.92 -5.29
CA GLU A 176 1.28 -16.36 -5.34
C GLU A 176 2.80 -16.55 -5.34
N ASP A 177 3.53 -15.80 -6.18
CA ASP A 177 5.00 -15.83 -6.23
C ASP A 177 5.63 -15.44 -4.89
N ALA A 178 5.01 -14.52 -4.14
CA ALA A 178 5.43 -14.14 -2.80
C ALA A 178 5.00 -15.16 -1.71
N GLY A 179 4.20 -16.17 -2.06
CA GLY A 179 3.79 -17.26 -1.17
C GLY A 179 2.58 -16.96 -0.31
N PHE A 180 1.71 -16.05 -0.75
CA PHE A 180 0.41 -15.81 -0.13
C PHE A 180 -0.64 -16.82 -0.62
N VAL A 181 -1.70 -16.96 0.16
CA VAL A 181 -2.88 -17.81 -0.11
C VAL A 181 -4.16 -17.01 0.09
N ASP A 182 -5.30 -17.58 -0.28
CA ASP A 182 -6.63 -16.95 -0.13
C ASP A 182 -6.67 -15.53 -0.70
N ILE A 183 -6.24 -15.39 -1.96
CA ILE A 183 -6.13 -14.10 -2.64
C ILE A 183 -7.52 -13.68 -3.14
N GLU A 184 -7.95 -12.49 -2.79
CA GLU A 184 -9.23 -11.90 -3.17
C GLU A 184 -9.03 -10.49 -3.73
N HIS A 185 -9.81 -10.12 -4.75
CA HIS A 185 -9.76 -8.79 -5.35
C HIS A 185 -11.09 -8.08 -5.27
N HIS A 186 -11.03 -6.78 -4.97
CA HIS A 186 -12.19 -5.89 -4.99
C HIS A 186 -11.85 -4.65 -5.81
N ILE A 187 -12.75 -4.26 -6.71
CA ILE A 187 -12.59 -3.05 -7.50
C ILE A 187 -13.40 -1.93 -6.88
N LEU A 188 -12.73 -0.93 -6.36
CA LEU A 188 -13.36 0.25 -5.80
C LEU A 188 -13.36 1.41 -6.80
N GLN A 189 -14.45 2.15 -6.84
CA GLN A 189 -14.63 3.29 -7.73
C GLN A 189 -15.54 4.34 -7.09
N ARG A 190 -15.07 5.58 -6.99
CA ARG A 190 -15.83 6.67 -6.36
C ARG A 190 -17.16 6.96 -7.05
N GLN A 191 -17.17 6.95 -8.39
CA GLN A 191 -18.35 7.19 -9.22
C GLN A 191 -18.14 6.64 -10.64
N PRO A 192 -19.20 6.33 -11.39
CA PRO A 192 -19.07 5.87 -12.77
C PRO A 192 -18.20 6.81 -13.59
N GLY A 193 -17.16 6.24 -14.24
CA GLY A 193 -16.21 7.00 -15.07
C GLY A 193 -15.01 7.61 -14.34
N SER A 194 -14.93 7.56 -13.00
CA SER A 194 -13.70 7.90 -12.28
C SER A 194 -12.65 6.78 -12.43
N PRO A 195 -11.37 7.07 -12.15
CA PRO A 195 -10.36 6.04 -12.01
C PRO A 195 -10.78 4.99 -10.98
N ARG A 196 -10.36 3.74 -11.19
CA ARG A 196 -10.64 2.62 -10.31
C ARG A 196 -9.38 2.24 -9.53
N ALA A 197 -9.59 1.72 -8.33
CA ALA A 197 -8.55 1.10 -7.53
C ALA A 197 -8.82 -0.40 -7.43
N ILE A 198 -7.77 -1.21 -7.52
CA ILE A 198 -7.80 -2.62 -7.19
C ILE A 198 -7.33 -2.78 -5.74
N VAL A 199 -8.14 -3.42 -4.93
CA VAL A 199 -7.83 -3.84 -3.57
C VAL A 199 -7.57 -5.32 -3.60
N THR A 200 -6.36 -5.74 -3.27
CA THR A 200 -5.99 -7.14 -3.15
C THR A 200 -5.80 -7.49 -1.69
N ILE A 201 -6.53 -8.50 -1.21
CA ILE A 201 -6.41 -9.06 0.12
C ILE A 201 -5.86 -10.47 -0.02
N ALA A 202 -4.92 -10.83 0.85
CA ALA A 202 -4.38 -12.18 0.88
C ALA A 202 -3.99 -12.57 2.32
N ARG A 203 -3.78 -13.86 2.55
CA ARG A 203 -3.33 -14.39 3.85
C ARG A 203 -1.92 -14.95 3.75
N ALA A 204 -1.13 -14.70 4.79
CA ALA A 204 0.06 -15.54 5.01
C ALA A 204 -0.40 -16.98 5.31
N PRO A 205 0.28 -17.99 4.79
CA PRO A 205 0.00 -19.37 5.18
C PRO A 205 0.02 -19.54 6.70
N ALA A 206 -0.93 -20.31 7.24
CA ALA A 206 -0.90 -20.68 8.65
C ALA A 206 0.23 -21.67 8.92
N ASP A 207 0.79 -21.64 10.12
CA ASP A 207 1.71 -22.68 10.58
C ASP A 207 1.01 -24.04 10.61
N GLU A 208 1.69 -25.11 10.18
CA GLU A 208 1.20 -26.49 10.22
C GLU A 208 1.12 -27.06 11.66
#